data_b5e4abcfe5298122e3e8464822dc9c49
#
_entry.id   b5e4abcfe5298122e3e8464822dc9c49
#
_cell.length_a   1.000
_cell.length_b   1.000
_cell.length_c   1.000
_cell.angle_alpha   90.00
_cell.angle_beta   90.00
_cell.angle_gamma   90.00
#
_symmetry.space_group_name_H-M   'P 1'
#
loop_
_entity.id
_entity.type
_entity.pdbx_description
1 polymer ?
#
loop_
_entity_poly.entity_id
_entity_poly.type
_entity_poly.pdbx_seq_one_letter_code
_entity_poly.pdbx_strand_id
1 'polypeptide(L)'
;SEILTADEEIIMEVADNLLANAFRYANQEVRLKLTVTPQYLKMSIRDDGIGFQENIDRVTQAFYHENPQDDLKHFGMGMYISRIYCERHGGKLLIKNVADGGAEVEAVFKNYVLEEQQQK
;
A
#
# COMPACT_ATOMS: atom_id res chain seq x y z
N SER A 1 -22.82 -4.25 -4.56
CA SER A 1 -21.47 -4.18 -4.02
C SER A 1 -20.77 -5.50 -4.19
N GLU A 2 -19.47 -5.44 -4.37
CA GLU A 2 -18.67 -6.64 -4.56
C GLU A 2 -18.33 -7.27 -3.21
N ILE A 3 -18.23 -8.61 -3.21
CA ILE A 3 -17.82 -9.36 -2.03
C ILE A 3 -16.31 -9.57 -2.09
N LEU A 4 -15.64 -9.29 -0.99
CA LEU A 4 -14.22 -9.51 -0.85
C LEU A 4 -13.95 -10.75 0.01
N THR A 5 -13.13 -11.67 -0.50
CA THR A 5 -12.63 -12.81 0.26
C THR A 5 -11.12 -12.75 0.28
N ALA A 6 -10.56 -12.37 1.42
CA ALA A 6 -9.12 -12.24 1.63
C ALA A 6 -8.84 -12.22 3.13
N ASP A 7 -7.57 -12.20 3.50
CA ASP A 7 -7.16 -12.14 4.90
C ASP A 7 -7.34 -10.71 5.43
N GLU A 8 -8.36 -10.51 6.24
CA GLU A 8 -8.72 -9.21 6.77
C GLU A 8 -7.59 -8.61 7.63
N GLU A 9 -6.95 -9.41 8.46
CA GLU A 9 -5.87 -8.90 9.33
C GLU A 9 -4.71 -8.37 8.53
N ILE A 10 -4.33 -9.09 7.47
CA ILE A 10 -3.22 -8.66 6.60
C ILE A 10 -3.59 -7.40 5.84
N ILE A 11 -4.81 -7.31 5.32
CA ILE A 11 -5.27 -6.12 4.62
C ILE A 11 -5.26 -4.92 5.55
N MET A 12 -5.73 -5.08 6.79
CA MET A 12 -5.73 -3.99 7.77
C MET A 12 -4.32 -3.57 8.15
N GLU A 13 -3.39 -4.51 8.28
CA GLU A 13 -2.00 -4.17 8.58
C GLU A 13 -1.35 -3.38 7.44
N VAL A 14 -1.60 -3.77 6.20
CA VAL A 14 -1.12 -3.01 5.04
C VAL A 14 -1.73 -1.61 5.04
N ALA A 15 -3.04 -1.50 5.28
CA ALA A 15 -3.70 -0.20 5.35
C ALA A 15 -3.05 0.69 6.40
N ASP A 16 -2.81 0.17 7.60
CA ASP A 16 -2.17 0.92 8.67
C ASP A 16 -0.77 1.39 8.28
N ASN A 17 0.03 0.51 7.68
CA ASN A 17 1.38 0.86 7.22
C ASN A 17 1.36 1.98 6.18
N LEU A 18 0.48 1.86 5.19
CA LEU A 18 0.41 2.84 4.11
C LEU A 18 -0.16 4.18 4.58
N LEU A 19 -1.16 4.15 5.46
CA LEU A 19 -1.73 5.37 6.02
C LEU A 19 -0.72 6.08 6.92
N ALA A 20 -0.01 5.34 7.77
CA ALA A 20 1.01 5.94 8.63
C ALA A 20 2.08 6.63 7.80
N ASN A 21 2.52 5.99 6.72
CA ASN A 21 3.50 6.58 5.82
C ASN A 21 2.95 7.85 5.16
N ALA A 22 1.71 7.81 4.66
CA ALA A 22 1.10 8.95 4.01
C ALA A 22 0.93 10.13 4.95
N PHE A 23 0.45 9.88 6.19
CA PHE A 23 0.28 10.94 7.18
C PHE A 23 1.59 11.58 7.61
N ARG A 24 2.68 10.81 7.61
CA ARG A 24 3.99 11.37 7.97
C ARG A 24 4.47 12.40 6.96
N TYR A 25 4.20 12.17 5.67
CA TYR A 25 4.72 13.02 4.60
C TYR A 25 3.70 13.99 4.04
N ALA A 26 2.43 13.85 4.38
CA ALA A 26 1.38 14.72 3.88
C ALA A 26 1.55 16.15 4.37
N ASN A 27 1.20 17.10 3.51
CA ASN A 27 1.14 18.51 3.88
C ASN A 27 -0.18 18.82 4.59
N GLN A 28 -1.30 18.56 3.94
CA GLN A 28 -2.63 18.83 4.48
C GLN A 28 -3.62 17.69 4.28
N GLU A 29 -3.42 16.82 3.31
CA GLU A 29 -4.45 15.89 2.90
C GLU A 29 -3.91 14.51 2.58
N VAL A 30 -4.63 13.50 3.04
CA VAL A 30 -4.44 12.10 2.65
C VAL A 30 -5.77 11.59 2.10
N ARG A 31 -5.75 10.99 0.93
CA ARG A 31 -6.94 10.41 0.30
C ARG A 31 -6.81 8.89 0.23
N LEU A 32 -7.85 8.21 0.68
CA LEU A 32 -7.94 6.76 0.60
C LEU A 32 -9.07 6.37 -0.33
N LYS A 33 -8.78 5.51 -1.28
CA LYS A 33 -9.80 4.97 -2.19
C LYS A 33 -9.73 3.46 -2.19
N LEU A 34 -10.88 2.80 -2.01
CA LEU A 34 -10.98 1.35 -2.08
C LEU A 34 -11.82 0.96 -3.29
N THR A 35 -11.35 -0.03 -4.03
CA THR A 35 -12.06 -0.59 -5.17
C THR A 35 -12.07 -2.10 -5.04
N VAL A 36 -13.26 -2.70 -5.01
CA VAL A 36 -13.41 -4.16 -4.94
C VAL A 36 -14.05 -4.64 -6.24
N THR A 37 -13.36 -5.57 -6.89
CA THR A 37 -13.88 -6.24 -8.08
C THR A 37 -13.96 -7.74 -7.80
N PRO A 38 -14.59 -8.54 -8.69
CA PRO A 38 -14.54 -10.00 -8.52
C PRO A 38 -13.11 -10.57 -8.52
N GLN A 39 -12.14 -9.87 -9.13
CA GLN A 39 -10.76 -10.34 -9.25
C GLN A 39 -9.86 -9.85 -8.13
N TYR A 40 -10.05 -8.63 -7.64
CA TYR A 40 -9.11 -8.08 -6.64
C TYR A 40 -9.71 -6.93 -5.83
N LEU A 41 -9.01 -6.62 -4.75
CA LEU A 41 -9.17 -5.39 -3.98
C LEU A 41 -7.99 -4.47 -4.30
N LYS A 42 -8.27 -3.22 -4.60
CA LYS A 42 -7.26 -2.17 -4.68
C LYS A 42 -7.47 -1.16 -3.57
N MET A 43 -6.38 -0.83 -2.89
CA MET A 43 -6.36 0.24 -1.90
C MET A 43 -5.37 1.28 -2.38
N SER A 44 -5.87 2.47 -2.70
CA SER A 44 -5.07 3.58 -3.21
C SER A 44 -4.97 4.64 -2.14
N ILE A 45 -3.75 5.02 -1.76
CA ILE A 45 -3.51 6.04 -0.74
C ILE A 45 -2.62 7.11 -1.35
N ARG A 46 -3.14 8.34 -1.38
CA ARG A 46 -2.47 9.48 -1.98
C ARG A 46 -2.29 10.58 -0.95
N ASP A 47 -1.08 11.13 -0.86
CA ASP A 47 -0.80 12.30 -0.04
C ASP A 47 -0.44 13.50 -0.91
N ASP A 48 -0.47 14.68 -0.32
CA ASP A 48 -0.14 15.94 -0.98
C ASP A 48 1.22 16.50 -0.54
N GLY A 49 2.10 15.63 -0.08
CA GLY A 49 3.43 16.00 0.37
C GLY A 49 4.41 16.21 -0.78
N ILE A 50 5.70 16.09 -0.47
CA ILE A 50 6.77 16.31 -1.45
C ILE A 50 6.99 15.12 -2.40
N GLY A 51 6.35 13.97 -2.12
CA GLY A 51 6.58 12.77 -2.89
C GLY A 51 7.85 12.03 -2.46
N PHE A 52 8.14 10.91 -3.12
CA PHE A 52 9.35 10.16 -2.87
C PHE A 52 10.52 10.87 -3.54
N GLN A 53 11.59 11.13 -2.78
CA GLN A 53 12.76 11.88 -3.26
C GLN A 53 13.84 10.95 -3.83
N GLU A 54 13.78 9.68 -3.48
CA GLU A 54 14.75 8.68 -3.90
C GLU A 54 14.18 7.81 -5.00
N ASN A 55 15.01 6.88 -5.50
CA ASN A 55 14.57 5.89 -6.47
C ASN A 55 13.41 5.07 -5.90
N ILE A 56 12.27 5.13 -6.55
CA ILE A 56 11.05 4.47 -6.10
C ILE A 56 11.25 2.96 -5.91
N ASP A 57 12.05 2.32 -6.75
CA ASP A 57 12.31 0.88 -6.64
C ASP A 57 12.96 0.50 -5.30
N ARG A 58 13.64 1.44 -4.64
CA ARG A 58 14.29 1.19 -3.36
C ARG A 58 13.37 1.37 -2.17
N VAL A 59 12.26 2.10 -2.34
CA VAL A 59 11.35 2.44 -1.23
C VAL A 59 10.74 1.19 -0.59
N THR A 60 10.54 0.13 -1.36
CA THR A 60 9.96 -1.13 -0.87
C THR A 60 10.99 -2.16 -0.43
N GLN A 61 12.27 -1.78 -0.38
CA GLN A 61 13.33 -2.68 0.11
C GLN A 61 13.36 -2.65 1.64
N ALA A 62 13.81 -3.77 2.23
CA ALA A 62 13.96 -3.86 3.67
C ALA A 62 14.95 -2.79 4.18
N PHE A 63 14.61 -2.17 5.33
CA PHE A 63 15.44 -1.18 6.02
C PHE A 63 15.67 0.12 5.23
N TYR A 64 14.86 0.39 4.21
CA TYR A 64 14.94 1.65 3.49
C TYR A 64 14.38 2.81 4.33
N HIS A 65 15.07 3.95 4.35
CA HIS A 65 14.61 5.19 4.99
C HIS A 65 14.97 6.37 4.10
N GLU A 66 14.01 7.25 3.83
CA GLU A 66 14.29 8.52 3.17
C GLU A 66 14.89 9.53 4.14
N ASN A 67 14.45 9.48 5.40
CA ASN A 67 14.94 10.36 6.46
C ASN A 67 15.49 9.51 7.58
N PRO A 68 16.81 9.54 7.83
CA PRO A 68 17.42 8.73 8.89
C PRO A 68 16.82 8.94 10.28
N GLN A 69 16.22 10.10 10.53
CA GLN A 69 15.59 10.37 11.82
C GLN A 69 14.31 9.58 12.06
N ASP A 70 13.72 9.03 11.00
CA ASP A 70 12.53 8.21 11.11
C ASP A 70 12.82 6.77 11.53
N ASP A 71 14.08 6.37 11.49
CA ASP A 71 14.51 4.98 11.73
C ASP A 71 14.00 4.42 13.06
N LEU A 72 14.02 5.23 14.10
CA LEU A 72 13.64 4.79 15.44
C LEU A 72 12.18 4.39 15.55
N LYS A 73 11.33 4.89 14.66
CA LYS A 73 9.90 4.63 14.70
C LYS A 73 9.46 3.53 13.75
N HIS A 74 10.12 3.40 12.61
CA HIS A 74 9.60 2.58 11.51
C HIS A 74 10.58 1.54 10.99
N PHE A 75 11.86 1.66 11.30
CA PHE A 75 12.91 0.73 10.86
C PHE A 75 12.93 0.45 9.36
N GLY A 76 12.23 1.26 8.54
CA GLY A 76 12.18 1.09 7.09
C GLY A 76 11.48 -0.17 6.62
N MET A 77 10.66 -0.79 7.45
CA MET A 77 10.05 -2.08 7.14
C MET A 77 8.62 -1.99 6.62
N GLY A 78 7.91 -0.90 6.91
CA GLY A 78 6.48 -0.79 6.58
C GLY A 78 6.15 -1.01 5.11
N MET A 79 6.88 -0.35 4.21
CA MET A 79 6.64 -0.49 2.78
C MET A 79 7.08 -1.86 2.27
N TYR A 80 8.20 -2.37 2.78
CA TYR A 80 8.66 -3.71 2.43
C TYR A 80 7.65 -4.78 2.85
N ILE A 81 7.17 -4.72 4.09
CA ILE A 81 6.19 -5.68 4.60
C ILE A 81 4.90 -5.60 3.79
N SER A 82 4.45 -4.40 3.47
CA SER A 82 3.25 -4.21 2.66
C SER A 82 3.39 -4.85 1.28
N ARG A 83 4.56 -4.69 0.64
CA ARG A 83 4.84 -5.33 -0.64
C ARG A 83 4.75 -6.85 -0.53
N ILE A 84 5.41 -7.43 0.49
CA ILE A 84 5.41 -8.88 0.69
C ILE A 84 4.00 -9.40 0.91
N TYR A 85 3.20 -8.73 1.72
CA TYR A 85 1.82 -9.14 1.98
C TYR A 85 0.95 -9.09 0.73
N CYS A 86 1.08 -8.02 -0.07
CA CYS A 86 0.35 -7.93 -1.33
C CYS A 86 0.73 -9.07 -2.27
N GLU A 87 2.03 -9.34 -2.42
CA GLU A 87 2.52 -10.39 -3.31
C GLU A 87 2.08 -11.78 -2.85
N ARG A 88 2.09 -12.03 -1.54
CA ARG A 88 1.59 -13.29 -0.99
C ARG A 88 0.10 -13.48 -1.19
N HIS A 89 -0.63 -12.37 -1.36
CA HIS A 89 -2.06 -12.40 -1.65
C HIS A 89 -2.36 -12.33 -3.15
N GLY A 90 -1.40 -12.69 -3.98
CA GLY A 90 -1.58 -12.74 -5.42
C GLY A 90 -1.70 -11.37 -6.09
N GLY A 91 -1.29 -10.32 -5.38
CA GLY A 91 -1.34 -8.96 -5.89
C GLY A 91 0.03 -8.31 -5.96
N LYS A 92 0.07 -7.01 -5.74
CA LYS A 92 1.30 -6.23 -5.85
C LYS A 92 1.16 -4.89 -5.15
N LEU A 93 2.29 -4.25 -4.89
CA LEU A 93 2.35 -2.88 -4.37
C LEU A 93 2.95 -1.98 -5.45
N LEU A 94 2.23 -0.93 -5.82
CA LEU A 94 2.66 0.04 -6.81
C LEU A 94 2.89 1.39 -6.13
N ILE A 95 3.97 2.06 -6.48
CA ILE A 95 4.35 3.34 -5.89
C ILE A 95 4.66 4.31 -7.00
N LYS A 96 4.16 5.55 -6.89
CA LYS A 96 4.50 6.60 -7.85
C LYS A 96 4.42 7.98 -7.22
N ASN A 97 5.15 8.92 -7.80
CA ASN A 97 4.95 10.33 -7.52
C ASN A 97 3.85 10.86 -8.44
N VAL A 98 3.04 11.77 -7.91
CA VAL A 98 1.92 12.34 -8.66
C VAL A 98 2.38 13.64 -9.32
N ALA A 99 1.93 13.89 -10.56
CA ALA A 99 2.35 15.05 -11.33
C ALA A 99 2.09 16.37 -10.60
N ASP A 100 0.99 16.45 -9.84
CA ASP A 100 0.61 17.67 -9.11
C ASP A 100 1.31 17.79 -7.75
N GLY A 101 2.20 16.87 -7.43
CA GLY A 101 2.88 16.80 -6.15
C GLY A 101 2.33 15.71 -5.27
N GLY A 102 3.19 15.18 -4.37
CA GLY A 102 2.82 14.11 -3.48
C GLY A 102 3.10 12.73 -4.04
N ALA A 103 2.68 11.72 -3.29
CA ALA A 103 2.90 10.32 -3.63
C ALA A 103 1.59 9.55 -3.63
N GLU A 104 1.55 8.49 -4.41
CA GLU A 104 0.45 7.55 -4.41
C GLU A 104 0.99 6.14 -4.27
N VAL A 105 0.41 5.38 -3.34
CA VAL A 105 0.75 3.98 -3.13
C VAL A 105 -0.53 3.17 -3.34
N GLU A 106 -0.43 2.14 -4.17
CA GLU A 106 -1.56 1.28 -4.49
C GLU A 106 -1.26 -0.14 -4.08
N ALA A 107 -2.02 -0.67 -3.14
CA ALA A 107 -1.93 -2.06 -2.70
C ALA A 107 -3.01 -2.87 -3.39
N VAL A 108 -2.62 -3.93 -4.06
CA VAL A 108 -3.53 -4.81 -4.79
C VAL A 108 -3.49 -6.19 -4.15
N PHE A 109 -4.65 -6.73 -3.82
CA PHE A 109 -4.82 -8.06 -3.25
C PHE A 109 -5.77 -8.85 -4.14
N LYS A 110 -5.47 -10.12 -4.36
CA LYS A 110 -6.38 -10.98 -5.11
C LYS A 110 -7.65 -11.21 -4.30
N ASN A 111 -8.79 -11.15 -4.99
CA ASN A 111 -10.08 -11.50 -4.39
C ASN A 111 -10.37 -12.96 -4.73
N TYR A 112 -10.52 -13.81 -3.70
CA TYR A 112 -10.65 -15.24 -3.87
C TYR A 112 -12.09 -15.72 -4.10
N VAL A 113 -13.04 -14.82 -4.22
CA VAL A 113 -14.44 -15.18 -4.47
C VAL A 113 -14.59 -16.05 -5.72
N LEU A 114 -13.90 -15.69 -6.81
CA LEU A 114 -13.98 -16.46 -8.05
C LEU A 114 -13.37 -17.84 -7.91
N GLU A 115 -12.26 -17.99 -7.18
CA GLU A 115 -11.66 -19.30 -6.93
C GLU A 115 -12.59 -20.20 -6.14
N GLU A 116 -13.25 -19.65 -5.10
CA GLU A 116 -14.20 -20.40 -4.30
C GLU A 116 -15.38 -20.88 -5.14
N GLN A 117 -15.89 -20.03 -6.05
CA GLN A 117 -16.97 -20.39 -6.95
C GLN A 117 -16.57 -21.46 -7.94
N GLN A 118 -15.32 -21.45 -8.41
CA GLN A 118 -14.83 -22.43 -9.37
C GLN A 118 -14.61 -23.81 -8.74
N GLN A 119 -14.37 -23.85 -7.44
CA GLN A 119 -14.17 -25.12 -6.72
C GLN A 119 -15.47 -25.85 -6.42
N LYS A 120 -16.58 -25.20 -6.61
CA LYS A 120 -17.91 -25.80 -6.43
C LYS A 120 -18.43 -26.39 -7.71
#